data_0d02b240c62fc0b1ec337b81da2eae12
#
_entry.id   0d02b240c62fc0b1ec337b81da2eae12
#
_cell.length_a   1.000
_cell.length_b   1.000
_cell.length_c   1.000
_cell.angle_alpha   90.00
_cell.angle_beta   90.00
_cell.angle_gamma   90.00
#
_symmetry.space_group_name_H-M   'P 1'
#
loop_
_entity.id
_entity.type
_entity.pdbx_description
1 polymer ?
#
loop_
_entity_poly.entity_id
_entity_poly.type
_entity_poly.pdbx_seq_one_letter_code
_entity_poly.pdbx_strand_id
1 'polypeptide(L)'
;MALKKRNKEKVIQNPKANYKIPGSQLYVTRIENLWRMFGRNKTDKTRRGLKARIYFFSILTTPLQWIQRLWLKFRLRSVDLSKTSPVFILGHWRSGTTHVHYTLAQDKQFTYLNNFQSFFFTICMLGSWTKRLLGRWVPSTRPMDNMEFNLSKPQEEEQVLSNITHAAGVGSFYFPRNREYFYKYNLFKDISDKEYKRWRKYYNYVLECIHVMGNGRRLLIKNPNNTARAPELLKLYPKAKFVYIHRNPYSVYLSTKHLHRAVLRDQRLQEISEQEEEDMIMENYRLIMQGYLDSRASIPEGHLIEIAYSDIGTAQEIDVYKEIYQTLDLGNWEQVQPTIAAYLESKKGYKKNAFVPIAPEIVTRIQKEWGFIFEEFGYDLEYRDNTQTTPA
;
A
#
# COMPACT_ATOMS: atom_id res chain seq x y z
N MET A 1 26.11 -15.96 -49.48
CA MET A 1 26.61 -15.79 -48.11
C MET A 1 26.19 -14.40 -47.62
N ALA A 2 25.02 -14.30 -47.04
CA ALA A 2 24.43 -13.02 -46.60
C ALA A 2 24.09 -13.15 -45.11
N LEU A 3 24.86 -12.47 -44.29
CA LEU A 3 24.72 -12.43 -42.85
C LEU A 3 23.47 -11.63 -42.49
N LYS A 4 22.51 -12.29 -41.85
CA LYS A 4 21.33 -11.67 -41.20
C LYS A 4 21.79 -10.67 -40.13
N LYS A 5 21.59 -9.38 -40.38
CA LYS A 5 21.60 -8.35 -39.32
C LYS A 5 20.45 -8.61 -38.37
N ARG A 6 20.75 -9.03 -37.14
CA ARG A 6 19.82 -9.03 -36.02
C ARG A 6 19.42 -7.57 -35.70
N ASN A 7 18.18 -7.21 -35.99
CA ASN A 7 17.57 -6.01 -35.46
C ASN A 7 17.59 -6.11 -33.92
N LYS A 8 18.39 -5.27 -33.30
CA LYS A 8 18.28 -4.99 -31.86
C LYS A 8 17.01 -4.14 -31.70
N GLU A 9 15.90 -4.78 -31.33
CA GLU A 9 14.72 -4.07 -30.87
C GLU A 9 15.12 -3.10 -29.76
N LYS A 10 14.82 -1.83 -29.99
CA LYS A 10 14.94 -0.78 -28.98
C LYS A 10 13.93 -1.11 -27.87
N VAL A 11 14.38 -1.78 -26.83
CA VAL A 11 13.68 -1.79 -25.54
C VAL A 11 13.51 -0.31 -25.18
N ILE A 12 12.28 0.17 -25.19
CA ILE A 12 11.93 1.49 -24.69
C ILE A 12 12.17 1.42 -23.18
N GLN A 13 13.43 1.63 -22.79
CA GLN A 13 13.77 1.90 -21.42
C GLN A 13 13.14 3.25 -21.14
N ASN A 14 12.12 3.29 -20.27
CA ASN A 14 11.72 4.52 -19.61
C ASN A 14 13.01 5.21 -19.16
N PRO A 15 13.19 6.50 -19.45
CA PRO A 15 14.40 7.22 -19.09
C PRO A 15 14.64 6.94 -17.62
N LYS A 16 15.84 6.47 -17.28
CA LYS A 16 16.28 6.22 -15.91
C LYS A 16 15.99 7.49 -15.12
N ALA A 17 14.83 7.55 -14.51
CA ALA A 17 14.60 8.51 -13.46
C ALA A 17 15.63 8.12 -12.39
N ASN A 18 16.68 8.91 -12.24
CA ASN A 18 17.67 8.79 -11.18
C ASN A 18 17.02 9.16 -9.83
N TYR A 19 15.91 8.47 -9.50
CA TYR A 19 15.25 8.59 -8.23
C TYR A 19 15.93 7.67 -7.23
N LYS A 20 17.07 8.11 -6.74
CA LYS A 20 17.43 7.71 -5.40
C LYS A 20 16.39 8.38 -4.50
N ILE A 21 15.37 7.63 -4.06
CA ILE A 21 14.57 8.06 -2.91
C ILE A 21 15.62 8.33 -1.82
N PRO A 22 15.82 9.59 -1.39
CA PRO A 22 16.89 9.87 -0.44
C PRO A 22 16.44 9.38 0.92
N GLY A 23 16.48 8.06 1.12
CA GLY A 23 16.24 7.50 2.42
C GLY A 23 15.35 6.28 2.46
N SER A 24 15.46 5.55 3.53
CA SER A 24 14.55 4.48 3.92
C SER A 24 13.36 5.06 4.67
N GLN A 25 12.18 4.50 4.50
CA GLN A 25 11.02 4.80 5.33
C GLN A 25 11.25 4.46 6.82
N LEU A 26 12.32 3.71 7.11
CA LEU A 26 12.72 3.35 8.47
C LEU A 26 13.57 4.43 9.19
N TYR A 27 13.86 5.57 8.57
CA TYR A 27 14.77 6.59 9.16
C TYR A 27 14.27 7.23 10.46
N VAL A 28 12.97 7.28 10.68
CA VAL A 28 12.40 7.81 11.92
C VAL A 28 11.76 6.72 12.78
N THR A 29 12.29 5.51 12.68
CA THR A 29 11.82 4.35 13.45
C THR A 29 12.18 4.51 14.92
N ARG A 30 11.26 4.12 15.81
CA ARG A 30 11.55 4.07 17.25
C ARG A 30 12.71 3.15 17.56
N ILE A 31 13.66 3.62 18.40
CA ILE A 31 14.90 2.87 18.68
C ILE A 31 14.62 1.49 19.28
N GLU A 32 13.62 1.38 20.17
CA GLU A 32 13.21 0.11 20.75
C GLU A 32 12.63 -0.86 19.70
N ASN A 33 12.05 -0.33 18.62
CA ASN A 33 11.57 -1.14 17.50
C ASN A 33 12.73 -1.61 16.61
N LEU A 34 13.71 -0.75 16.35
CA LEU A 34 14.93 -1.13 15.61
C LEU A 34 15.66 -2.29 16.27
N TRP A 35 15.84 -2.25 17.60
CA TRP A 35 16.48 -3.34 18.31
C TRP A 35 15.73 -4.67 18.13
N ARG A 36 14.40 -4.65 18.18
CA ARG A 36 13.59 -5.85 17.95
C ARG A 36 13.66 -6.33 16.50
N MET A 37 13.61 -5.41 15.53
CA MET A 37 13.69 -5.75 14.10
C MET A 37 15.05 -6.36 13.75
N PHE A 38 16.13 -5.68 14.12
CA PHE A 38 17.50 -6.14 13.81
C PHE A 38 18.00 -7.25 14.72
N GLY A 39 17.43 -7.42 15.90
CA GLY A 39 17.70 -8.58 16.77
C GLY A 39 17.11 -9.88 16.21
N ARG A 40 16.03 -9.80 15.41
CA ARG A 40 15.38 -10.95 14.79
C ARG A 40 15.85 -11.21 13.36
N ASN A 41 16.40 -10.20 12.69
CA ASN A 41 16.68 -10.24 11.25
C ASN A 41 18.14 -9.85 10.99
N LYS A 42 18.89 -10.75 10.38
CA LYS A 42 20.26 -10.45 9.94
C LYS A 42 20.22 -9.49 8.75
N THR A 43 21.14 -8.54 8.72
CA THR A 43 21.34 -7.61 7.60
C THR A 43 22.58 -8.03 6.82
N ASP A 44 22.51 -8.00 5.49
CA ASP A 44 23.64 -8.38 4.66
C ASP A 44 24.76 -7.33 4.68
N LYS A 45 25.99 -7.79 4.39
CA LYS A 45 27.17 -6.92 4.42
C LYS A 45 27.03 -5.71 3.50
N THR A 46 26.45 -5.90 2.30
CA THR A 46 26.16 -4.85 1.29
C THR A 46 25.17 -3.79 1.79
N ARG A 47 24.32 -4.14 2.76
CA ARG A 47 23.26 -3.27 3.31
C ARG A 47 23.62 -2.66 4.67
N ARG A 48 24.83 -2.87 5.17
CA ARG A 48 25.29 -2.30 6.46
C ARG A 48 25.26 -0.76 6.48
N GLY A 49 25.60 -0.12 5.36
CA GLY A 49 25.53 1.34 5.23
C GLY A 49 24.09 1.88 5.35
N LEU A 50 23.10 1.18 4.77
CA LEU A 50 21.70 1.52 4.94
C LEU A 50 21.27 1.34 6.41
N LYS A 51 21.62 0.21 7.02
CA LYS A 51 21.35 -0.04 8.45
C LYS A 51 21.96 1.05 9.35
N ALA A 52 23.20 1.45 9.12
CA ALA A 52 23.86 2.48 9.90
C ALA A 52 23.13 3.85 9.78
N ARG A 53 22.71 4.23 8.57
CA ARG A 53 21.92 5.45 8.35
C ARG A 53 20.56 5.40 9.06
N ILE A 54 19.88 4.24 9.03
CA ILE A 54 18.61 4.05 9.75
C ILE A 54 18.82 4.29 11.25
N TYR A 55 19.85 3.70 11.85
CA TYR A 55 20.16 3.93 13.27
C TYR A 55 20.50 5.39 13.54
N PHE A 56 21.35 6.01 12.73
CA PHE A 56 21.77 7.40 12.89
C PHE A 56 20.56 8.36 12.94
N PHE A 57 19.68 8.31 11.93
CA PHE A 57 18.50 9.20 11.87
C PHE A 57 17.48 8.87 12.96
N SER A 58 17.31 7.61 13.30
CA SER A 58 16.41 7.21 14.38
C SER A 58 16.89 7.69 15.75
N ILE A 59 18.20 7.58 16.04
CA ILE A 59 18.79 8.11 17.28
C ILE A 59 18.69 9.63 17.31
N LEU A 60 19.06 10.31 16.23
CA LEU A 60 18.99 11.77 16.12
C LEU A 60 17.57 12.30 16.39
N THR A 61 16.54 11.60 15.94
CA THR A 61 15.14 12.02 16.09
C THR A 61 14.50 11.53 17.41
N THR A 62 15.16 10.66 18.18
CA THR A 62 14.60 10.07 19.40
C THR A 62 14.08 11.10 20.44
N PRO A 63 14.77 12.21 20.73
CA PRO A 63 14.24 13.21 21.68
C PRO A 63 12.91 13.81 21.20
N LEU A 64 12.82 14.13 19.91
CA LEU A 64 11.58 14.65 19.30
C LEU A 64 10.45 13.61 19.34
N GLN A 65 10.80 12.33 19.10
CA GLN A 65 9.83 11.23 19.19
C GLN A 65 9.25 11.10 20.60
N TRP A 66 10.06 11.28 21.65
CA TRP A 66 9.59 11.24 23.05
C TRP A 66 8.67 12.40 23.38
N ILE A 67 8.99 13.61 22.93
CA ILE A 67 8.14 14.78 23.09
C ILE A 67 6.77 14.54 22.44
N GLN A 68 6.77 14.07 21.18
CA GLN A 68 5.53 13.76 20.48
C GLN A 68 4.72 12.66 21.19
N ARG A 69 5.38 11.59 21.66
CA ARG A 69 4.71 10.50 22.40
C ARG A 69 4.06 11.00 23.69
N LEU A 70 4.73 11.86 24.43
CA LEU A 70 4.19 12.44 25.65
C LEU A 70 2.95 13.28 25.35
N TRP A 71 3.04 14.15 24.36
CA TRP A 71 1.91 14.97 23.91
C TRP A 71 0.73 14.12 23.44
N LEU A 72 0.97 13.09 22.61
CA LEU A 72 -0.06 12.16 22.15
C LEU A 72 -0.73 11.38 23.27
N LYS A 73 0.01 11.02 24.32
CA LYS A 73 -0.59 10.34 25.50
C LYS A 73 -1.76 11.10 26.09
N PHE A 74 -1.74 12.43 26.03
CA PHE A 74 -2.87 13.25 26.50
C PHE A 74 -3.95 13.40 25.43
N ARG A 75 -3.58 13.61 24.19
CA ARG A 75 -4.52 13.84 23.07
C ARG A 75 -5.37 12.62 22.72
N LEU A 76 -4.85 11.43 22.89
CA LEU A 76 -5.53 10.19 22.54
C LEU A 76 -6.43 9.62 23.65
N ARG A 77 -6.44 10.20 24.86
CA ARG A 77 -7.23 9.68 25.99
C ARG A 77 -8.73 9.62 25.74
N SER A 78 -9.26 10.56 24.96
CA SER A 78 -10.70 10.67 24.65
C SER A 78 -11.09 10.09 23.31
N VAL A 79 -10.15 9.48 22.57
CA VAL A 79 -10.40 8.93 21.24
C VAL A 79 -10.90 7.50 21.38
N ASP A 80 -12.09 7.24 20.88
CA ASP A 80 -12.68 5.90 20.76
C ASP A 80 -13.15 5.67 19.33
N LEU A 81 -12.31 4.97 18.54
CA LEU A 81 -12.60 4.70 17.15
C LEU A 81 -13.62 3.57 16.95
N SER A 82 -13.95 2.79 17.99
CA SER A 82 -14.97 1.72 17.89
C SER A 82 -16.35 2.25 17.54
N LYS A 83 -16.63 3.52 17.87
CA LYS A 83 -17.88 4.21 17.58
C LYS A 83 -17.93 4.86 16.20
N THR A 84 -16.79 4.95 15.53
CA THR A 84 -16.67 5.56 14.21
C THR A 84 -16.93 4.56 13.09
N SER A 85 -17.11 5.06 11.87
CA SER A 85 -17.32 4.23 10.68
C SER A 85 -16.17 4.49 9.67
N PRO A 86 -14.96 3.97 9.92
CA PRO A 86 -13.85 4.12 8.99
C PRO A 86 -14.14 3.42 7.68
N VAL A 87 -13.58 3.96 6.58
CA VAL A 87 -13.63 3.33 5.25
C VAL A 87 -12.26 2.75 4.95
N PHE A 88 -12.21 1.45 4.66
CA PHE A 88 -11.00 0.74 4.26
C PHE A 88 -11.05 0.40 2.78
N ILE A 89 -10.02 0.82 2.02
CA ILE A 89 -9.84 0.41 0.64
C ILE A 89 -8.93 -0.81 0.64
N LEU A 90 -9.49 -1.93 0.20
CA LEU A 90 -8.88 -3.24 0.11
C LEU A 90 -8.50 -3.56 -1.33
N GLY A 91 -7.64 -4.53 -1.52
CA GLY A 91 -7.14 -5.01 -2.80
C GLY A 91 -5.63 -5.18 -2.77
N HIS A 92 -5.11 -6.10 -3.57
CA HIS A 92 -3.66 -6.32 -3.64
C HIS A 92 -2.93 -5.09 -4.19
N TRP A 93 -1.63 -4.95 -3.89
CA TRP A 93 -0.79 -3.94 -4.55
C TRP A 93 -0.98 -4.00 -6.06
N ARG A 94 -1.02 -2.86 -6.70
CA ARG A 94 -1.13 -2.71 -8.15
C ARG A 94 -2.51 -3.04 -8.75
N SER A 95 -3.53 -3.24 -7.93
CA SER A 95 -4.93 -3.40 -8.37
C SER A 95 -5.67 -2.09 -8.61
N GLY A 96 -5.04 -0.91 -8.44
CA GLY A 96 -5.72 0.39 -8.61
C GLY A 96 -6.16 1.05 -7.30
N THR A 97 -5.92 0.44 -6.14
CA THR A 97 -6.28 0.96 -4.82
C THR A 97 -5.84 2.41 -4.57
N THR A 98 -4.70 2.84 -5.12
CA THR A 98 -4.22 4.23 -4.98
C THR A 98 -5.10 5.22 -5.73
N HIS A 99 -5.61 4.86 -6.92
CA HIS A 99 -6.50 5.72 -7.68
C HIS A 99 -7.82 5.94 -6.92
N VAL A 100 -8.43 4.86 -6.46
CA VAL A 100 -9.66 4.91 -5.62
C VAL A 100 -9.42 5.73 -4.36
N HIS A 101 -8.28 5.54 -3.67
CA HIS A 101 -7.92 6.32 -2.48
C HIS A 101 -7.82 7.81 -2.77
N TYR A 102 -7.15 8.19 -3.87
CA TYR A 102 -6.97 9.59 -4.23
C TYR A 102 -8.29 10.24 -4.65
N THR A 103 -9.18 9.49 -5.29
CA THR A 103 -10.50 9.98 -5.73
C THR A 103 -11.43 10.18 -4.53
N LEU A 104 -11.57 9.18 -3.65
CA LEU A 104 -12.39 9.32 -2.44
C LEU A 104 -11.83 10.38 -1.48
N ALA A 105 -10.52 10.59 -1.46
CA ALA A 105 -9.89 11.63 -0.64
C ALA A 105 -10.21 13.07 -1.09
N GLN A 106 -10.90 13.26 -2.22
CA GLN A 106 -11.41 14.59 -2.63
C GLN A 106 -12.59 15.02 -1.75
N ASP A 107 -13.29 14.08 -1.12
CA ASP A 107 -14.34 14.39 -0.17
C ASP A 107 -13.75 14.84 1.17
N LYS A 108 -14.12 16.06 1.58
CA LYS A 108 -13.62 16.71 2.81
C LYS A 108 -14.10 16.05 4.09
N GLN A 109 -15.10 15.16 4.05
CA GLN A 109 -15.50 14.40 5.23
C GLN A 109 -14.40 13.46 5.69
N PHE A 110 -13.51 13.02 4.77
CA PHE A 110 -12.46 12.06 5.07
C PHE A 110 -11.18 12.71 5.58
N THR A 111 -10.49 11.95 6.41
CA THR A 111 -9.09 12.14 6.76
C THR A 111 -8.30 10.88 6.48
N TYR A 112 -7.05 11.05 6.12
CA TYR A 112 -6.14 9.98 5.75
C TYR A 112 -4.72 10.30 6.18
N LEU A 113 -3.87 9.28 6.23
CA LEU A 113 -2.43 9.47 6.36
C LEU A 113 -1.89 10.03 5.04
N ASN A 114 -1.18 11.16 5.07
CA ASN A 114 -0.53 11.69 3.87
C ASN A 114 0.96 11.30 3.78
N ASN A 115 1.59 11.53 2.62
CA ASN A 115 2.99 11.18 2.39
C ASN A 115 3.94 11.78 3.43
N PHE A 116 3.79 13.08 3.79
CA PHE A 116 4.62 13.71 4.81
C PHE A 116 4.49 13.01 6.15
N GLN A 117 3.27 12.75 6.57
CA GLN A 117 2.98 12.06 7.83
C GLN A 117 3.53 10.62 7.80
N SER A 118 3.43 9.93 6.66
CA SER A 118 3.97 8.58 6.52
C SER A 118 5.49 8.53 6.69
N PHE A 119 6.23 9.45 6.08
CA PHE A 119 7.69 9.50 6.19
C PHE A 119 8.19 9.93 7.57
N PHE A 120 7.45 10.81 8.25
CA PHE A 120 7.90 11.43 9.49
C PHE A 120 6.94 11.21 10.67
N PHE A 121 6.19 10.12 10.65
CA PHE A 121 5.10 9.86 11.58
C PHE A 121 5.46 10.07 13.04
N THR A 122 6.62 9.64 13.47
CA THR A 122 7.05 9.70 14.87
C THR A 122 7.41 11.11 15.36
N ILE A 123 7.47 12.09 14.44
CA ILE A 123 7.81 13.51 14.72
C ILE A 123 6.93 14.52 13.98
N CYS A 124 6.02 14.10 13.09
CA CYS A 124 5.27 15.00 12.19
C CYS A 124 4.27 15.90 12.89
N MET A 125 3.86 15.57 14.10
CA MET A 125 2.86 16.33 14.87
C MET A 125 3.45 17.44 15.73
N LEU A 126 4.76 17.64 15.71
CA LEU A 126 5.46 18.69 16.46
C LEU A 126 5.29 20.10 15.87
N GLY A 127 4.59 20.22 14.75
CA GLY A 127 4.24 21.50 14.15
C GLY A 127 4.57 21.63 12.66
N SER A 128 4.05 22.69 12.04
CA SER A 128 4.21 22.95 10.59
C SER A 128 5.67 23.22 10.16
N TRP A 129 6.53 23.59 11.09
CA TRP A 129 7.95 23.80 10.83
C TRP A 129 8.65 22.52 10.35
N THR A 130 8.23 21.35 10.84
CA THR A 130 8.75 20.05 10.39
C THR A 130 8.46 19.83 8.90
N LYS A 131 7.25 20.15 8.44
CA LYS A 131 6.89 20.06 7.02
C LYS A 131 7.69 21.03 6.16
N ARG A 132 7.94 22.26 6.64
CA ARG A 132 8.72 23.30 5.91
C ARG A 132 10.18 22.87 5.77
N LEU A 133 10.78 22.32 6.84
CA LEU A 133 12.19 21.90 6.85
C LEU A 133 12.42 20.66 5.98
N LEU A 134 11.57 19.63 6.15
CA LEU A 134 11.79 18.29 5.57
C LEU A 134 11.16 18.13 4.18
N GLY A 135 10.20 18.98 3.82
CA GLY A 135 9.49 18.88 2.54
C GLY A 135 10.33 19.14 1.31
N ARG A 136 11.50 19.79 1.47
CA ARG A 136 12.45 20.06 0.38
C ARG A 136 13.17 18.82 -0.16
N TRP A 137 13.12 17.71 0.59
CA TRP A 137 13.83 16.46 0.27
C TRP A 137 12.96 15.43 -0.45
N VAL A 138 11.75 15.80 -0.82
CA VAL A 138 10.76 14.87 -1.37
C VAL A 138 10.69 14.99 -2.89
N PRO A 139 10.76 13.87 -3.65
CA PRO A 139 10.69 13.89 -5.12
C PRO A 139 9.28 14.33 -5.60
N SER A 140 9.20 14.82 -6.85
CA SER A 140 7.94 15.32 -7.43
C SER A 140 7.07 14.24 -8.10
N THR A 141 7.65 13.07 -8.42
CA THR A 141 6.94 11.95 -9.08
C THR A 141 7.25 10.61 -8.40
N ARG A 142 6.32 9.67 -8.52
CA ARG A 142 6.49 8.30 -8.01
C ARG A 142 7.25 7.44 -9.02
N PRO A 143 8.34 6.76 -8.61
CA PRO A 143 9.16 5.99 -9.56
C PRO A 143 8.46 4.75 -10.13
N MET A 144 7.40 4.23 -9.47
CA MET A 144 6.75 2.98 -9.87
C MET A 144 5.58 3.15 -10.86
N ASP A 145 5.03 4.36 -11.02
CA ASP A 145 3.81 4.53 -11.83
C ASP A 145 3.61 5.93 -12.41
N ASN A 146 4.63 6.78 -12.40
CA ASN A 146 4.60 8.15 -12.94
C ASN A 146 3.47 9.06 -12.38
N MET A 147 2.77 8.62 -11.31
CA MET A 147 1.80 9.48 -10.64
C MET A 147 2.51 10.64 -9.94
N GLU A 148 1.84 11.79 -9.89
CA GLU A 148 2.31 12.93 -9.11
C GLU A 148 2.61 12.53 -7.67
N PHE A 149 3.83 12.82 -7.20
CA PHE A 149 4.19 12.66 -5.80
C PHE A 149 4.11 14.02 -5.10
N ASN A 150 3.16 14.12 -4.18
CA ASN A 150 2.97 15.33 -3.38
C ASN A 150 2.88 14.93 -1.91
N LEU A 151 3.47 15.75 -1.03
CA LEU A 151 3.48 15.52 0.42
C LEU A 151 2.08 15.41 1.04
N SER A 152 1.07 16.00 0.40
CA SER A 152 -0.30 16.01 0.90
C SER A 152 -1.15 14.85 0.36
N LYS A 153 -0.66 14.07 -0.62
CA LYS A 153 -1.41 12.92 -1.17
C LYS A 153 -1.49 11.77 -0.17
N PRO A 154 -2.60 11.01 -0.19
CA PRO A 154 -2.81 9.86 0.68
C PRO A 154 -1.71 8.79 0.57
N GLN A 155 -1.41 8.11 1.68
CA GLN A 155 -0.42 7.03 1.79
C GLN A 155 -0.93 5.88 2.68
N GLU A 156 -0.24 4.75 2.63
CA GLU A 156 -0.53 3.53 3.39
C GLU A 156 -0.03 3.64 4.84
N GLU A 157 -0.86 3.23 5.81
CA GLU A 157 -0.48 3.28 7.23
C GLU A 157 0.44 2.12 7.66
N GLU A 158 0.57 1.06 6.86
CA GLU A 158 1.45 -0.07 7.18
C GLU A 158 2.92 0.34 7.27
N GLN A 159 3.33 1.32 6.47
CA GLN A 159 4.67 1.88 6.54
C GLN A 159 4.94 2.52 7.88
N VAL A 160 3.97 3.26 8.40
CA VAL A 160 4.02 3.88 9.72
C VAL A 160 4.04 2.84 10.82
N LEU A 161 3.22 1.79 10.68
CA LEU A 161 3.19 0.69 11.64
C LEU A 161 4.59 0.07 11.79
N SER A 162 5.33 -0.13 10.67
CA SER A 162 6.70 -0.64 10.71
C SER A 162 7.69 0.26 11.45
N ASN A 163 7.43 1.57 11.56
CA ASN A 163 8.28 2.50 12.29
C ASN A 163 8.08 2.41 13.82
N ILE A 164 6.96 1.92 14.27
CA ILE A 164 6.63 1.87 15.71
C ILE A 164 6.57 0.45 16.27
N THR A 165 6.39 -0.56 15.43
CA THR A 165 6.39 -1.97 15.83
C THR A 165 6.90 -2.87 14.71
N HIS A 166 7.54 -3.98 15.08
CA HIS A 166 7.92 -5.04 14.15
C HIS A 166 6.74 -5.96 13.76
N ALA A 167 5.57 -5.76 14.37
CA ALA A 167 4.33 -6.46 14.05
C ALA A 167 3.63 -5.77 12.87
N ALA A 168 4.25 -5.80 11.69
CA ALA A 168 3.76 -5.15 10.46
C ALA A 168 4.09 -6.02 9.24
N GLY A 169 3.10 -6.31 8.40
CA GLY A 169 3.27 -7.20 7.24
C GLY A 169 4.30 -6.69 6.23
N VAL A 170 4.42 -5.37 6.07
CA VAL A 170 5.42 -4.73 5.20
C VAL A 170 6.86 -5.06 5.57
N GLY A 171 7.12 -5.58 6.77
CA GLY A 171 8.43 -6.07 7.19
C GLY A 171 9.01 -7.14 6.26
N SER A 172 8.15 -7.90 5.56
CA SER A 172 8.56 -8.88 4.53
C SER A 172 9.34 -8.24 3.38
N PHE A 173 9.09 -6.97 3.05
CA PHE A 173 9.82 -6.26 2.01
C PHE A 173 11.21 -5.81 2.46
N TYR A 174 11.40 -5.52 3.75
CA TYR A 174 12.72 -5.18 4.31
C TYR A 174 13.57 -6.43 4.58
N PHE A 175 12.93 -7.52 5.01
CA PHE A 175 13.57 -8.77 5.40
C PHE A 175 12.97 -9.98 4.68
N PRO A 176 13.13 -10.08 3.35
CA PRO A 176 12.45 -11.09 2.53
C PRO A 176 12.78 -12.53 2.89
N ARG A 177 13.97 -12.81 3.46
CA ARG A 177 14.33 -14.16 3.93
C ARG A 177 13.61 -14.61 5.21
N ASN A 178 12.90 -13.68 5.86
CA ASN A 178 12.07 -13.97 7.02
C ASN A 178 10.59 -13.56 6.77
N ARG A 179 10.16 -13.59 5.52
CA ARG A 179 8.83 -13.11 5.09
C ARG A 179 7.67 -13.82 5.79
N GLU A 180 7.80 -15.10 6.07
CA GLU A 180 6.77 -15.90 6.75
C GLU A 180 6.42 -15.32 8.14
N TYR A 181 7.45 -14.87 8.89
CA TYR A 181 7.22 -14.18 10.16
C TYR A 181 6.34 -12.95 10.01
N PHE A 182 6.44 -12.23 8.92
CA PHE A 182 5.67 -11.01 8.68
C PHE A 182 4.30 -11.30 8.07
N TYR A 183 4.16 -12.36 7.28
CA TYR A 183 2.88 -12.75 6.68
C TYR A 183 1.81 -13.09 7.72
N LYS A 184 2.20 -13.62 8.89
CA LYS A 184 1.25 -13.87 9.97
C LYS A 184 0.50 -12.61 10.44
N TYR A 185 1.08 -11.42 10.25
CA TYR A 185 0.40 -10.15 10.54
C TYR A 185 -0.55 -9.70 9.42
N ASN A 186 -0.51 -10.33 8.26
CA ASN A 186 -1.49 -10.12 7.20
C ASN A 186 -2.69 -11.05 7.35
N LEU A 187 -2.45 -12.29 7.80
CA LEU A 187 -3.44 -13.37 7.78
C LEU A 187 -4.01 -13.68 9.17
N PHE A 188 -3.31 -13.30 10.23
CA PHE A 188 -3.57 -13.68 11.64
C PHE A 188 -3.67 -15.20 11.86
N LYS A 189 -3.05 -16.00 10.98
CA LYS A 189 -2.82 -17.43 11.14
C LYS A 189 -1.50 -17.64 11.90
N ASP A 190 -1.45 -18.60 12.78
CA ASP A 190 -0.24 -18.98 13.56
C ASP A 190 0.40 -17.79 14.33
N ILE A 191 -0.44 -16.89 14.82
CA ILE A 191 -0.05 -15.73 15.61
C ILE A 191 -0.37 -15.98 17.09
N SER A 192 0.60 -15.72 17.97
CA SER A 192 0.37 -15.80 19.41
C SER A 192 -0.49 -14.63 19.92
N ASP A 193 -1.21 -14.83 21.03
CA ASP A 193 -2.00 -13.77 21.69
C ASP A 193 -1.18 -12.51 21.98
N LYS A 194 0.08 -12.68 22.37
CA LYS A 194 1.00 -11.58 22.67
C LYS A 194 1.31 -10.76 21.40
N GLU A 195 1.51 -11.42 20.28
CA GLU A 195 1.79 -10.78 18.99
C GLU A 195 0.53 -10.10 18.45
N TYR A 196 -0.62 -10.76 18.54
CA TYR A 196 -1.91 -10.19 18.18
C TYR A 196 -2.25 -8.95 19.01
N LYS A 197 -2.16 -9.01 20.33
CA LYS A 197 -2.37 -7.85 21.22
C LYS A 197 -1.41 -6.72 20.92
N ARG A 198 -0.16 -7.02 20.54
CA ARG A 198 0.81 -6.00 20.12
C ARG A 198 0.39 -5.33 18.83
N TRP A 199 0.05 -6.10 17.78
CA TRP A 199 -0.42 -5.55 16.52
C TRP A 199 -1.66 -4.67 16.74
N ARG A 200 -2.69 -5.19 17.38
CA ARG A 200 -3.92 -4.48 17.70
C ARG A 200 -3.67 -3.14 18.39
N LYS A 201 -2.81 -3.14 19.43
CA LYS A 201 -2.44 -1.93 20.17
C LYS A 201 -1.82 -0.86 19.26
N TYR A 202 -0.85 -1.24 18.44
CA TYR A 202 -0.12 -0.28 17.61
C TYR A 202 -0.91 0.11 16.36
N TYR A 203 -1.70 -0.80 15.80
CA TYR A 203 -2.58 -0.49 14.68
C TYR A 203 -3.63 0.54 15.09
N ASN A 204 -4.33 0.31 16.21
CA ASN A 204 -5.29 1.27 16.75
C ASN A 204 -4.63 2.62 17.06
N TYR A 205 -3.46 2.63 17.69
CA TYR A 205 -2.70 3.85 17.97
C TYR A 205 -2.40 4.66 16.69
N VAL A 206 -2.04 4.01 15.58
CA VAL A 206 -1.80 4.71 14.30
C VAL A 206 -3.08 5.37 13.80
N LEU A 207 -4.21 4.64 13.81
CA LEU A 207 -5.49 5.17 13.33
C LEU A 207 -6.00 6.31 14.23
N GLU A 208 -5.86 6.20 15.55
CA GLU A 208 -6.15 7.26 16.51
C GLU A 208 -5.34 8.53 16.20
N CYS A 209 -4.04 8.38 15.92
CA CYS A 209 -3.20 9.51 15.53
C CYS A 209 -3.69 10.16 14.23
N ILE A 210 -4.04 9.37 13.20
CA ILE A 210 -4.56 9.89 11.93
C ILE A 210 -5.88 10.64 12.17
N HIS A 211 -6.77 10.10 13.00
CA HIS A 211 -8.03 10.72 13.35
C HIS A 211 -7.84 12.09 14.05
N VAL A 212 -6.93 12.14 15.03
CA VAL A 212 -6.58 13.41 15.72
C VAL A 212 -5.94 14.42 14.77
N MET A 213 -5.01 13.99 13.90
CA MET A 213 -4.42 14.84 12.86
C MET A 213 -5.48 15.38 11.88
N GLY A 214 -6.54 14.62 11.68
CA GLY A 214 -7.68 14.97 10.83
C GLY A 214 -8.78 15.76 11.53
N ASN A 215 -8.58 16.23 12.77
CA ASN A 215 -9.60 16.93 13.57
C ASN A 215 -10.91 16.14 13.74
N GLY A 216 -10.79 14.83 13.97
CA GLY A 216 -11.94 13.96 14.22
C GLY A 216 -12.74 13.53 12.99
N ARG A 217 -12.29 13.85 11.78
CA ARG A 217 -12.96 13.44 10.53
C ARG A 217 -12.93 11.92 10.35
N ARG A 218 -13.83 11.42 9.53
CA ARG A 218 -13.95 10.00 9.17
C ARG A 218 -12.67 9.49 8.53
N LEU A 219 -12.16 8.37 9.01
CA LEU A 219 -10.94 7.76 8.47
C LEU A 219 -11.19 7.14 7.09
N LEU A 220 -10.31 7.44 6.15
CA LEU A 220 -10.19 6.77 4.86
C LEU A 220 -8.80 6.12 4.78
N ILE A 221 -8.75 4.81 4.84
CA ILE A 221 -7.53 4.02 5.00
C ILE A 221 -7.35 3.10 3.80
N LYS A 222 -6.16 3.10 3.20
CA LYS A 222 -5.83 2.19 2.10
C LYS A 222 -4.55 1.45 2.41
N ASN A 223 -4.66 0.13 2.49
CA ASN A 223 -3.54 -0.74 2.77
C ASN A 223 -3.79 -2.14 2.18
N PRO A 224 -2.99 -2.58 1.22
CA PRO A 224 -3.14 -3.92 0.67
C PRO A 224 -3.04 -5.05 1.69
N ASN A 225 -2.27 -4.88 2.78
CA ASN A 225 -2.21 -5.87 3.86
C ASN A 225 -3.57 -6.04 4.57
N ASN A 226 -4.42 -5.00 4.57
CA ASN A 226 -5.74 -5.05 5.19
C ASN A 226 -6.73 -5.93 4.41
N THR A 227 -6.41 -6.30 3.18
CA THR A 227 -7.27 -7.11 2.30
C THR A 227 -7.64 -8.45 2.95
N ALA A 228 -6.70 -9.11 3.62
CA ALA A 228 -6.96 -10.34 4.36
C ALA A 228 -7.29 -10.12 5.85
N ARG A 229 -7.40 -8.85 6.30
CA ARG A 229 -7.62 -8.47 7.72
C ARG A 229 -9.04 -8.04 8.04
N ALA A 230 -9.97 -8.10 7.09
CA ALA A 230 -11.32 -7.58 7.27
C ALA A 230 -12.01 -8.05 8.57
N PRO A 231 -11.96 -9.34 8.98
CA PRO A 231 -12.53 -9.79 10.25
C PRO A 231 -11.90 -9.11 11.47
N GLU A 232 -10.59 -8.90 11.46
CA GLU A 232 -9.88 -8.26 12.57
C GLU A 232 -10.16 -6.76 12.64
N LEU A 233 -10.36 -6.12 11.49
CA LEU A 233 -10.77 -4.72 11.43
C LEU A 233 -12.21 -4.55 11.95
N LEU A 234 -13.12 -5.47 11.65
CA LEU A 234 -14.48 -5.46 12.19
C LEU A 234 -14.52 -5.68 13.71
N LYS A 235 -13.62 -6.49 14.27
CA LYS A 235 -13.49 -6.62 15.75
C LYS A 235 -13.05 -5.31 16.41
N LEU A 236 -12.24 -4.51 15.72
CA LEU A 236 -11.78 -3.20 16.21
C LEU A 236 -12.77 -2.07 15.92
N TYR A 237 -13.39 -2.10 14.76
CA TYR A 237 -14.26 -1.07 14.20
C TYR A 237 -15.52 -1.70 13.64
N PRO A 238 -16.53 -2.03 14.49
CA PRO A 238 -17.73 -2.77 14.06
C PRO A 238 -18.54 -2.10 12.95
N LYS A 239 -18.39 -0.77 12.80
CA LYS A 239 -19.06 0.03 11.76
C LYS A 239 -18.16 0.29 10.54
N ALA A 240 -17.04 -0.41 10.41
CA ALA A 240 -16.13 -0.25 9.27
C ALA A 240 -16.84 -0.57 7.95
N LYS A 241 -16.47 0.20 6.91
CA LYS A 241 -16.93 0.00 5.53
C LYS A 241 -15.74 -0.36 4.65
N PHE A 242 -15.97 -1.17 3.63
CA PHE A 242 -14.91 -1.73 2.80
C PHE A 242 -15.21 -1.48 1.31
N VAL A 243 -14.23 -0.92 0.61
CA VAL A 243 -14.21 -0.86 -0.86
C VAL A 243 -13.11 -1.80 -1.32
N TYR A 244 -13.48 -2.91 -1.90
CA TYR A 244 -12.51 -3.88 -2.44
C TYR A 244 -12.36 -3.66 -3.94
N ILE A 245 -11.10 -3.59 -4.43
CA ILE A 245 -10.81 -3.50 -5.85
C ILE A 245 -9.98 -4.68 -6.32
N HIS A 246 -10.48 -5.37 -7.35
CA HIS A 246 -9.77 -6.47 -8.00
C HIS A 246 -9.31 -6.09 -9.41
N ARG A 247 -8.31 -6.80 -9.90
CA ARG A 247 -7.72 -6.59 -11.21
C ARG A 247 -7.23 -7.89 -11.79
N ASN A 248 -7.21 -7.97 -13.14
CA ASN A 248 -6.66 -9.12 -13.87
C ASN A 248 -5.28 -9.53 -13.30
N PRO A 249 -5.10 -10.80 -12.87
CA PRO A 249 -3.90 -11.26 -12.17
C PRO A 249 -2.60 -11.09 -12.97
N TYR A 250 -2.62 -11.26 -14.31
CA TYR A 250 -1.44 -11.03 -15.14
C TYR A 250 -0.96 -9.58 -15.07
N SER A 251 -1.91 -8.63 -15.12
CA SER A 251 -1.60 -7.22 -14.99
C SER A 251 -1.05 -6.87 -13.61
N VAL A 252 -1.57 -7.51 -12.56
CA VAL A 252 -1.07 -7.34 -11.19
C VAL A 252 0.35 -7.88 -11.06
N TYR A 253 0.64 -9.07 -11.61
CA TYR A 253 1.97 -9.66 -11.61
C TYR A 253 3.01 -8.73 -12.25
N LEU A 254 2.77 -8.31 -13.51
CA LEU A 254 3.67 -7.42 -14.25
C LEU A 254 3.97 -6.13 -13.48
N SER A 255 2.91 -5.51 -12.96
CA SER A 255 3.02 -4.25 -12.25
C SER A 255 3.70 -4.41 -10.87
N THR A 256 3.52 -5.57 -10.21
CA THR A 256 4.19 -5.89 -8.93
C THR A 256 5.67 -6.17 -9.15
N LYS A 257 6.03 -6.92 -10.18
CA LYS A 257 7.44 -7.15 -10.56
C LYS A 257 8.16 -5.82 -10.84
N HIS A 258 7.48 -4.89 -11.53
CA HIS A 258 8.01 -3.54 -11.74
C HIS A 258 8.17 -2.76 -10.43
N LEU A 259 7.21 -2.81 -9.50
CA LEU A 259 7.30 -2.19 -8.19
C LEU A 259 8.52 -2.69 -7.40
N HIS A 260 8.76 -4.00 -7.40
CA HIS A 260 9.93 -4.59 -6.74
C HIS A 260 11.22 -4.03 -7.32
N ARG A 261 11.35 -3.96 -8.66
CA ARG A 261 12.53 -3.43 -9.34
C ARG A 261 12.74 -1.94 -9.12
N ALA A 262 11.66 -1.15 -9.15
CA ALA A 262 11.74 0.31 -9.12
C ALA A 262 11.92 0.89 -7.70
N VAL A 263 11.45 0.17 -6.66
CA VAL A 263 11.38 0.71 -5.30
C VAL A 263 11.87 -0.27 -4.24
N LEU A 264 11.34 -1.50 -4.21
CA LEU A 264 11.52 -2.36 -3.05
C LEU A 264 12.93 -2.92 -2.92
N ARG A 265 13.61 -3.18 -4.04
CA ARG A 265 15.02 -3.66 -4.04
C ARG A 265 15.95 -2.72 -3.27
N ASP A 266 15.76 -1.41 -3.39
CA ASP A 266 16.58 -0.41 -2.70
C ASP A 266 16.27 -0.30 -1.20
N GLN A 267 15.07 -0.70 -0.78
CA GLN A 267 14.65 -0.69 0.62
C GLN A 267 15.05 -1.95 1.38
N ARG A 268 15.41 -3.02 0.70
CA ARG A 268 15.77 -4.30 1.31
C ARG A 268 17.02 -4.20 2.18
N LEU A 269 17.01 -4.92 3.27
CA LEU A 269 18.15 -5.12 4.19
C LEU A 269 18.79 -6.51 4.00
N GLN A 270 18.22 -7.29 3.10
CA GLN A 270 18.68 -8.62 2.71
C GLN A 270 18.62 -8.76 1.20
N GLU A 271 19.65 -9.35 0.60
CA GLU A 271 19.64 -9.71 -0.80
C GLU A 271 18.92 -11.04 -0.98
N ILE A 272 18.18 -11.16 -2.06
CA ILE A 272 17.55 -12.39 -2.53
C ILE A 272 17.75 -12.52 -4.03
N SER A 273 17.74 -13.74 -4.52
CA SER A 273 17.79 -14.04 -5.96
C SER A 273 16.54 -13.58 -6.69
N GLU A 274 16.57 -13.52 -8.01
CA GLU A 274 15.39 -13.22 -8.82
C GLU A 274 14.30 -14.29 -8.65
N GLN A 275 14.69 -15.56 -8.48
CA GLN A 275 13.75 -16.64 -8.22
C GLN A 275 13.05 -16.47 -6.86
N GLU A 276 13.81 -16.18 -5.80
CA GLU A 276 13.23 -15.92 -4.47
C GLU A 276 12.31 -14.68 -4.46
N GLU A 277 12.64 -13.65 -5.26
CA GLU A 277 11.76 -12.48 -5.42
C GLU A 277 10.46 -12.88 -6.13
N GLU A 278 10.54 -13.72 -7.14
CA GLU A 278 9.37 -14.21 -7.84
C GLU A 278 8.49 -15.08 -6.96
N ASP A 279 9.10 -16.00 -6.22
CA ASP A 279 8.39 -16.83 -5.23
C ASP A 279 7.67 -15.97 -4.20
N MET A 280 8.33 -14.91 -3.72
CA MET A 280 7.73 -13.95 -2.79
C MET A 280 6.53 -13.21 -3.40
N ILE A 281 6.59 -12.83 -4.67
CA ILE A 281 5.48 -12.17 -5.37
C ILE A 281 4.29 -13.14 -5.49
N MET A 282 4.57 -14.36 -5.96
CA MET A 282 3.55 -15.38 -6.17
C MET A 282 2.86 -15.76 -4.86
N GLU A 283 3.63 -16.04 -3.83
CA GLU A 283 3.14 -16.42 -2.51
C GLU A 283 2.33 -15.32 -1.85
N ASN A 284 2.84 -14.09 -1.83
CA ASN A 284 2.17 -12.96 -1.17
C ASN A 284 0.81 -12.66 -1.80
N TYR A 285 0.71 -12.68 -3.14
CA TYR A 285 -0.57 -12.50 -3.83
C TYR A 285 -1.56 -13.61 -3.44
N ARG A 286 -1.15 -14.86 -3.59
CA ARG A 286 -1.98 -16.02 -3.27
C ARG A 286 -2.50 -15.95 -1.83
N LEU A 287 -1.63 -15.68 -0.86
CA LEU A 287 -2.00 -15.63 0.56
C LEU A 287 -2.99 -14.50 0.86
N ILE A 288 -2.77 -13.31 0.34
CA ILE A 288 -3.64 -12.15 0.59
C ILE A 288 -5.00 -12.35 -0.07
N MET A 289 -5.02 -12.84 -1.32
CA MET A 289 -6.26 -13.03 -2.05
C MET A 289 -7.10 -14.18 -1.48
N GLN A 290 -6.47 -15.30 -1.13
CA GLN A 290 -7.15 -16.40 -0.43
C GLN A 290 -7.70 -15.93 0.92
N GLY A 291 -6.89 -15.19 1.69
CA GLY A 291 -7.35 -14.64 2.98
C GLY A 291 -8.54 -13.70 2.84
N TYR A 292 -8.61 -12.94 1.75
CA TYR A 292 -9.79 -12.11 1.44
C TYR A 292 -11.02 -12.99 1.15
N LEU A 293 -10.91 -13.95 0.24
CA LEU A 293 -12.05 -14.82 -0.12
C LEU A 293 -12.54 -15.62 1.07
N ASP A 294 -11.63 -16.16 1.89
CA ASP A 294 -11.97 -16.92 3.11
C ASP A 294 -12.75 -16.06 4.12
N SER A 295 -12.53 -14.75 4.12
CA SER A 295 -13.06 -13.82 5.13
C SER A 295 -14.20 -12.93 4.62
N ARG A 296 -14.39 -12.81 3.32
CA ARG A 296 -15.37 -11.91 2.68
C ARG A 296 -16.80 -12.09 3.23
N ALA A 297 -17.24 -13.33 3.38
CA ALA A 297 -18.57 -13.67 3.89
C ALA A 297 -18.83 -13.20 5.34
N SER A 298 -17.78 -12.86 6.11
CA SER A 298 -17.90 -12.32 7.46
C SER A 298 -18.20 -10.82 7.51
N ILE A 299 -18.12 -10.14 6.38
CA ILE A 299 -18.41 -8.71 6.28
C ILE A 299 -19.92 -8.52 6.20
N PRO A 300 -20.52 -7.70 7.07
CA PRO A 300 -21.97 -7.49 7.07
C PRO A 300 -22.49 -6.91 5.75
N GLU A 301 -23.73 -7.22 5.40
CA GLU A 301 -24.41 -6.62 4.26
C GLU A 301 -24.40 -5.09 4.34
N GLY A 302 -24.21 -4.41 3.20
CA GLY A 302 -24.09 -2.95 3.13
C GLY A 302 -22.76 -2.40 3.73
N HIS A 303 -21.80 -3.28 4.06
CA HIS A 303 -20.48 -2.87 4.54
C HIS A 303 -19.36 -3.12 3.52
N LEU A 304 -19.62 -3.84 2.43
CA LEU A 304 -18.67 -4.14 1.37
C LEU A 304 -19.23 -3.77 0.00
N ILE A 305 -18.38 -3.19 -0.83
CA ILE A 305 -18.58 -3.11 -2.28
C ILE A 305 -17.32 -3.63 -2.97
N GLU A 306 -17.50 -4.46 -3.99
CA GLU A 306 -16.43 -4.97 -4.84
C GLU A 306 -16.48 -4.28 -6.21
N ILE A 307 -15.36 -3.75 -6.67
CA ILE A 307 -15.26 -3.02 -7.95
C ILE A 307 -14.13 -3.61 -8.80
N ALA A 308 -14.33 -3.65 -10.10
CA ALA A 308 -13.31 -4.09 -11.03
C ALA A 308 -12.43 -2.92 -11.49
N TYR A 309 -11.11 -3.16 -11.62
CA TYR A 309 -10.20 -2.15 -12.17
C TYR A 309 -10.52 -1.77 -13.63
N SER A 310 -11.19 -2.66 -14.38
CA SER A 310 -11.68 -2.37 -15.74
C SER A 310 -12.62 -1.18 -15.81
N ASP A 311 -13.35 -0.90 -14.73
CA ASP A 311 -14.35 0.17 -14.67
C ASP A 311 -13.70 1.52 -14.33
N ILE A 312 -12.44 1.48 -13.89
CA ILE A 312 -11.63 2.65 -13.55
C ILE A 312 -10.95 3.20 -14.83
N GLY A 313 -11.05 4.51 -15.04
CA GLY A 313 -10.51 5.20 -16.21
C GLY A 313 -11.41 5.11 -17.44
N THR A 314 -12.67 4.69 -17.27
CA THR A 314 -13.71 4.67 -18.30
C THR A 314 -14.55 5.95 -18.26
N ALA A 315 -15.40 6.15 -19.26
CA ALA A 315 -16.35 7.28 -19.26
C ALA A 315 -17.38 7.16 -18.12
N GLN A 316 -17.66 5.94 -17.68
CA GLN A 316 -18.63 5.61 -16.63
C GLN A 316 -18.00 5.54 -15.23
N GLU A 317 -16.72 5.85 -15.06
CA GLU A 317 -16.04 5.76 -13.76
C GLU A 317 -16.76 6.53 -12.65
N ILE A 318 -17.41 7.63 -12.96
CA ILE A 318 -18.17 8.44 -11.98
C ILE A 318 -19.30 7.63 -11.33
N ASP A 319 -19.94 6.71 -12.09
CA ASP A 319 -21.04 5.89 -11.60
C ASP A 319 -20.54 4.85 -10.58
N VAL A 320 -19.30 4.36 -10.72
CA VAL A 320 -18.66 3.49 -9.73
C VAL A 320 -18.57 4.20 -8.37
N TYR A 321 -18.20 5.48 -8.35
CA TYR A 321 -18.15 6.23 -7.08
C TYR A 321 -19.53 6.53 -6.52
N LYS A 322 -20.53 6.77 -7.38
CA LYS A 322 -21.93 6.90 -6.96
C LYS A 322 -22.40 5.62 -6.26
N GLU A 323 -22.13 4.47 -6.86
CA GLU A 323 -22.46 3.16 -6.28
C GLU A 323 -21.75 2.91 -4.94
N ILE A 324 -20.45 3.28 -4.82
CA ILE A 324 -19.71 3.22 -3.56
C ILE A 324 -20.42 4.03 -2.46
N TYR A 325 -20.84 5.25 -2.76
CA TYR A 325 -21.53 6.11 -1.81
C TYR A 325 -22.89 5.56 -1.39
N GLN A 326 -23.65 5.02 -2.33
CA GLN A 326 -24.98 4.45 -2.07
C GLN A 326 -24.89 3.15 -1.27
N THR A 327 -24.06 2.19 -1.71
CA THR A 327 -23.95 0.87 -1.09
C THR A 327 -23.41 0.97 0.33
N LEU A 328 -22.43 1.85 0.57
CA LEU A 328 -21.78 1.96 1.87
C LEU A 328 -22.39 3.03 2.78
N ASP A 329 -23.41 3.74 2.32
CA ASP A 329 -24.03 4.86 3.05
C ASP A 329 -22.97 5.88 3.51
N LEU A 330 -22.23 6.44 2.55
CA LEU A 330 -21.15 7.36 2.86
C LEU A 330 -21.59 8.82 3.03
N GLY A 331 -22.85 9.12 2.76
CA GLY A 331 -23.44 10.45 2.88
C GLY A 331 -23.90 11.02 1.55
N ASN A 332 -24.04 12.36 1.47
CA ASN A 332 -24.65 13.03 0.34
C ASN A 332 -23.74 13.01 -0.91
N TRP A 333 -24.09 12.16 -1.85
CA TRP A 333 -23.40 12.04 -3.12
C TRP A 333 -23.47 13.32 -3.97
N GLU A 334 -24.63 13.98 -4.01
CA GLU A 334 -24.86 15.17 -4.83
C GLU A 334 -23.90 16.32 -4.47
N GLN A 335 -23.52 16.43 -3.21
CA GLN A 335 -22.58 17.46 -2.76
C GLN A 335 -21.13 17.16 -3.16
N VAL A 336 -20.73 15.90 -3.21
CA VAL A 336 -19.34 15.50 -3.48
C VAL A 336 -19.08 15.21 -4.94
N GLN A 337 -20.11 14.79 -5.68
CA GLN A 337 -20.02 14.43 -7.10
C GLN A 337 -19.27 15.46 -7.96
N PRO A 338 -19.55 16.79 -7.90
CA PRO A 338 -18.83 17.75 -8.73
C PRO A 338 -17.32 17.77 -8.46
N THR A 339 -16.92 17.58 -7.20
CA THR A 339 -15.50 17.56 -6.82
C THR A 339 -14.80 16.30 -7.32
N ILE A 340 -15.46 15.14 -7.22
CA ILE A 340 -14.95 13.88 -7.75
C ILE A 340 -14.87 13.96 -9.28
N ALA A 341 -15.91 14.43 -9.95
CA ALA A 341 -15.93 14.57 -11.41
C ALA A 341 -14.79 15.47 -11.92
N ALA A 342 -14.57 16.63 -11.30
CA ALA A 342 -13.47 17.52 -11.64
C ALA A 342 -12.11 16.87 -11.43
N TYR A 343 -11.95 16.07 -10.37
CA TYR A 343 -10.72 15.32 -10.13
C TYR A 343 -10.48 14.27 -11.22
N LEU A 344 -11.48 13.46 -11.55
CA LEU A 344 -11.40 12.43 -12.60
C LEU A 344 -11.04 13.06 -13.95
N GLU A 345 -11.70 14.16 -14.31
CA GLU A 345 -11.39 14.92 -15.54
C GLU A 345 -9.92 15.34 -15.58
N SER A 346 -9.36 15.83 -14.45
CA SER A 346 -7.96 16.22 -14.35
C SER A 346 -6.97 15.06 -14.54
N LYS A 347 -7.45 13.80 -14.49
CA LYS A 347 -6.63 12.59 -14.66
C LYS A 347 -6.80 11.95 -16.05
N LYS A 348 -7.65 12.46 -16.90
CA LYS A 348 -7.71 12.04 -18.31
C LYS A 348 -6.35 12.19 -18.97
N GLY A 349 -5.97 11.21 -19.78
CA GLY A 349 -4.66 11.17 -20.44
C GLY A 349 -3.51 10.60 -19.62
N TYR A 350 -3.77 10.04 -18.45
CA TYR A 350 -2.76 9.28 -17.71
C TYR A 350 -2.28 8.06 -18.51
N LYS A 351 -0.98 8.01 -18.81
CA LYS A 351 -0.37 6.89 -19.55
C LYS A 351 0.01 5.77 -18.59
N LYS A 352 -0.61 4.59 -18.79
CA LYS A 352 -0.22 3.37 -18.06
C LYS A 352 1.19 2.92 -18.48
N ASN A 353 1.90 2.24 -17.58
CA ASN A 353 3.19 1.63 -17.92
C ASN A 353 2.99 0.53 -18.96
N ALA A 354 3.90 0.47 -19.93
CA ALA A 354 4.05 -0.68 -20.81
C ALA A 354 5.02 -1.68 -20.19
N PHE A 355 4.70 -2.97 -20.28
CA PHE A 355 5.50 -4.05 -19.70
C PHE A 355 5.94 -5.03 -20.80
N VAL A 356 7.06 -5.71 -20.56
CA VAL A 356 7.50 -6.84 -21.40
C VAL A 356 6.55 -8.02 -21.15
N PRO A 357 6.22 -8.82 -22.19
CA PRO A 357 5.38 -10.01 -22.05
C PRO A 357 5.85 -10.95 -20.94
N ILE A 358 4.89 -11.66 -20.35
CA ILE A 358 5.18 -12.68 -19.32
C ILE A 358 5.75 -13.92 -20.02
N ALA A 359 6.83 -14.49 -19.48
CA ALA A 359 7.40 -15.73 -19.98
C ALA A 359 6.40 -16.91 -19.81
N PRO A 360 6.34 -17.88 -20.76
CA PRO A 360 5.33 -18.93 -20.74
C PRO A 360 5.31 -19.77 -19.46
N GLU A 361 6.45 -20.06 -18.88
CA GLU A 361 6.58 -20.79 -17.62
C GLU A 361 5.95 -20.04 -16.45
N ILE A 362 6.03 -18.70 -16.45
CA ILE A 362 5.40 -17.85 -15.43
C ILE A 362 3.89 -17.73 -15.66
N VAL A 363 3.45 -17.68 -16.92
CA VAL A 363 2.02 -17.74 -17.24
C VAL A 363 1.40 -19.03 -16.68
N THR A 364 2.03 -20.18 -16.94
CA THR A 364 1.59 -21.47 -16.41
C THR A 364 1.55 -21.47 -14.88
N ARG A 365 2.55 -20.88 -14.24
CA ARG A 365 2.62 -20.76 -12.78
C ARG A 365 1.48 -19.89 -12.23
N ILE A 366 1.20 -18.73 -12.85
CA ILE A 366 0.10 -17.85 -12.49
C ILE A 366 -1.23 -18.58 -12.61
N GLN A 367 -1.48 -19.28 -13.71
CA GLN A 367 -2.69 -20.06 -13.92
C GLN A 367 -2.88 -21.13 -12.84
N LYS A 368 -1.81 -21.82 -12.46
CA LYS A 368 -1.82 -22.86 -11.43
C LYS A 368 -2.05 -22.30 -10.02
N GLU A 369 -1.31 -21.24 -9.65
CA GLU A 369 -1.30 -20.74 -8.26
C GLU A 369 -2.39 -19.69 -7.99
N TRP A 370 -2.84 -18.95 -9.01
CA TRP A 370 -3.81 -17.86 -8.91
C TRP A 370 -5.11 -18.12 -9.70
N GLY A 371 -5.28 -19.33 -10.28
CA GLY A 371 -6.45 -19.72 -11.08
C GLY A 371 -7.78 -19.44 -10.39
N PHE A 372 -7.84 -19.63 -9.07
CA PHE A 372 -9.02 -19.34 -8.26
C PHE A 372 -9.50 -17.88 -8.32
N ILE A 373 -8.60 -16.92 -8.62
CA ILE A 373 -8.96 -15.51 -8.78
C ILE A 373 -9.54 -15.24 -10.16
N PHE A 374 -9.06 -15.95 -11.19
CA PHE A 374 -9.63 -15.86 -12.53
C PHE A 374 -11.08 -16.36 -12.52
N GLU A 375 -11.31 -17.51 -11.87
CA GLU A 375 -12.64 -18.10 -11.71
C GLU A 375 -13.57 -17.20 -10.89
N GLU A 376 -13.12 -16.72 -9.72
CA GLU A 376 -13.92 -15.90 -8.81
C GLU A 376 -14.42 -14.60 -9.43
N PHE A 377 -13.54 -13.91 -10.18
CA PHE A 377 -13.86 -12.60 -10.74
C PHE A 377 -14.10 -12.61 -12.27
N GLY A 378 -14.22 -13.79 -12.88
CA GLY A 378 -14.56 -13.94 -14.29
C GLY A 378 -13.49 -13.43 -15.26
N TYR A 379 -12.21 -13.46 -14.86
CA TYR A 379 -11.12 -13.10 -15.76
C TYR A 379 -10.79 -14.22 -16.73
N ASP A 380 -10.42 -13.83 -17.98
CA ASP A 380 -9.93 -14.78 -18.98
C ASP A 380 -8.62 -15.40 -18.51
N LEU A 381 -8.59 -16.74 -18.44
CA LEU A 381 -7.40 -17.51 -18.05
C LEU A 381 -6.35 -17.52 -19.18
N GLU A 382 -6.77 -17.28 -20.44
CA GLU A 382 -5.85 -17.15 -21.54
C GLU A 382 -5.01 -15.87 -21.42
N TYR A 383 -3.70 -16.02 -21.42
CA TYR A 383 -2.80 -14.86 -21.43
C TYR A 383 -2.74 -14.26 -22.83
N ARG A 384 -3.25 -13.05 -23.00
CA ARG A 384 -3.11 -12.25 -24.22
C ARG A 384 -2.12 -11.13 -23.98
N ASP A 385 -1.05 -11.12 -24.79
CA ASP A 385 -0.09 -10.03 -24.76
C ASP A 385 -0.71 -8.74 -25.30
N ASN A 386 -1.06 -7.82 -24.41
CA ASN A 386 -1.64 -6.52 -24.76
C ASN A 386 -0.61 -5.53 -25.33
N THR A 387 0.63 -5.94 -25.59
CA THR A 387 1.63 -5.09 -26.27
C THR A 387 1.32 -4.90 -27.75
N GLN A 388 0.39 -5.69 -28.33
CA GLN A 388 0.00 -5.62 -29.74
C GLN A 388 -1.26 -4.76 -29.99
N THR A 389 -1.97 -4.31 -28.98
CA THR A 389 -3.10 -3.41 -29.17
C THR A 389 -2.68 -1.95 -29.00
N THR A 390 -1.97 -1.41 -29.98
CA THR A 390 -2.04 0.01 -30.29
C THR A 390 -3.22 0.18 -31.24
N PRO A 391 -4.32 0.85 -30.86
CA PRO A 391 -5.27 1.32 -31.86
C PRO A 391 -4.58 2.38 -32.71
N ALA A 392 -4.76 2.28 -33.99
CA ALA A 392 -4.33 3.27 -34.97
C ALA A 392 -4.99 4.63 -34.71
#